data_57c6b9a6f2ec960cce6ade82879bd3a3
#
_entry.id   57c6b9a6f2ec960cce6ade82879bd3a3
#
_cell.length_a   1.000
_cell.length_b   1.000
_cell.length_c   1.000
_cell.angle_alpha   90.00
_cell.angle_beta   90.00
_cell.angle_gamma   90.00
#
_symmetry.space_group_name_H-M   'P 1'
#
loop_
_entity.id
_entity.type
_entity.pdbx_description
1 polymer ?
#
loop_
_entity_poly.entity_id
_entity_poly.type
_entity_poly.pdbx_seq_one_letter_code
_entity_poly.pdbx_strand_id
1 'polypeptide(L)'
;SYGLMIRDAVNNVVVPEILSIYGKLYKLAVEHKDLSMLARTHGQPATPTTFGKEVLVFVNRMKEELMQLGNIEILLKLNGATGGFNAHNFVFPEFDWINFSHQLINSFNAEITPLDNEYMHTKPLKVRFNPITAQIEPHDSYLRVFDGIKRINNILTDFAMDTWRYISDGWIKQRAVAGEIGSSAMPHKVNPIDFENAEGNFGMANAMFEFFVRKLCISRLQRDLTDSTVERNMGCAFAHSMIGYASLQKGLGKIEVNADKITEALETTPEVLAEAYQNLLRMSNVDKPYERLKEITRGKKVTIEDFHNLAKNLDVSDEVKARLLAATPLTYTGLSGKIVEQFDAKIN
;
A
#
# COMPACT_ATOMS: atom_id res chain seq x y z
N SER A 1 -13.42 -21.75 17.72
CA SER A 1 -13.97 -20.40 17.74
C SER A 1 -13.45 -19.57 16.56
N TYR A 2 -14.32 -18.82 15.87
CA TYR A 2 -13.94 -17.98 14.71
C TYR A 2 -12.82 -17.00 15.04
N GLY A 3 -12.83 -16.37 16.21
CA GLY A 3 -11.76 -15.44 16.60
C GLY A 3 -10.36 -16.05 16.61
N LEU A 4 -10.21 -17.29 17.08
CA LEU A 4 -8.93 -18.02 17.00
C LEU A 4 -8.57 -18.37 15.55
N MET A 5 -9.54 -18.85 14.77
CA MET A 5 -9.32 -19.16 13.35
C MET A 5 -8.87 -17.92 12.57
N ILE A 6 -9.49 -16.77 12.81
CA ILE A 6 -9.11 -15.50 12.15
C ILE A 6 -7.71 -15.08 12.59
N ARG A 7 -7.39 -15.12 13.90
CA ARG A 7 -6.05 -14.84 14.40
C ARG A 7 -5.00 -15.68 13.68
N ASP A 8 -5.21 -16.98 13.65
CA ASP A 8 -4.24 -17.93 13.09
C ASP A 8 -4.12 -17.80 11.58
N ALA A 9 -5.24 -17.64 10.87
CA ALA A 9 -5.22 -17.38 9.43
C ALA A 9 -4.48 -16.09 9.08
N VAL A 10 -4.73 -15.02 9.83
CA VAL A 10 -4.07 -13.73 9.59
C VAL A 10 -2.58 -13.80 9.92
N ASN A 11 -2.22 -14.33 11.10
CA ASN A 11 -0.82 -14.39 11.53
C ASN A 11 0.01 -15.35 10.66
N ASN A 12 -0.53 -16.52 10.32
CA ASN A 12 0.26 -17.59 9.71
C ASN A 12 0.16 -17.65 8.19
N VAL A 13 -0.82 -16.97 7.58
CA VAL A 13 -1.07 -17.05 6.13
C VAL A 13 -1.12 -15.66 5.50
N VAL A 14 -1.99 -14.78 5.95
CA VAL A 14 -2.26 -13.49 5.28
C VAL A 14 -1.10 -12.52 5.44
N VAL A 15 -0.68 -12.26 6.67
CA VAL A 15 0.39 -11.30 6.96
C VAL A 15 1.72 -11.72 6.33
N PRO A 16 2.17 -12.98 6.35
CA PRO A 16 3.38 -13.40 5.65
C PRO A 16 3.40 -13.05 4.15
N GLU A 17 2.27 -13.22 3.45
CA GLU A 17 2.16 -12.85 2.03
C GLU A 17 2.23 -11.34 1.81
N ILE A 18 1.54 -10.57 2.65
CA ILE A 18 1.61 -9.10 2.62
C ILE A 18 3.06 -8.63 2.86
N LEU A 19 3.74 -9.23 3.84
CA LEU A 19 5.14 -8.93 4.16
C LEU A 19 6.09 -9.27 3.01
N SER A 20 5.84 -10.37 2.31
CA SER A 20 6.61 -10.73 1.11
C SER A 20 6.48 -9.67 0.01
N ILE A 21 5.26 -9.17 -0.23
CA ILE A 21 5.03 -8.07 -1.20
C ILE A 21 5.72 -6.80 -0.73
N TYR A 22 5.55 -6.43 0.53
CA TYR A 22 6.19 -5.26 1.13
C TYR A 22 7.70 -5.26 0.92
N GLY A 23 8.37 -6.38 1.23
CA GLY A 23 9.81 -6.52 1.05
C GLY A 23 10.24 -6.39 -0.42
N LYS A 24 9.47 -6.95 -1.36
CA LYS A 24 9.73 -6.82 -2.81
C LYS A 24 9.60 -5.37 -3.27
N LEU A 25 8.56 -4.67 -2.83
CA LEU A 25 8.36 -3.25 -3.17
C LEU A 25 9.45 -2.37 -2.54
N TYR A 26 9.84 -2.64 -1.31
CA TYR A 26 10.93 -1.90 -0.67
C TYR A 26 12.26 -2.10 -1.39
N LYS A 27 12.62 -3.34 -1.77
CA LYS A 27 13.81 -3.61 -2.60
C LYS A 27 13.76 -2.84 -3.91
N LEU A 28 12.64 -2.85 -4.60
CA LEU A 28 12.44 -2.12 -5.86
C LEU A 28 12.62 -0.59 -5.65
N ALA A 29 12.11 -0.05 -4.55
CA ALA A 29 12.26 1.35 -4.21
C ALA A 29 13.74 1.73 -3.96
N VAL A 30 14.46 0.91 -3.20
CA VAL A 30 15.89 1.14 -2.90
C VAL A 30 16.75 1.01 -4.14
N GLU A 31 16.52 0.00 -4.97
CA GLU A 31 17.28 -0.25 -6.21
C GLU A 31 17.19 0.94 -7.18
N HIS A 32 16.04 1.61 -7.23
CA HIS A 32 15.79 2.71 -8.17
C HIS A 32 15.64 4.08 -7.49
N LYS A 33 16.23 4.25 -6.30
CA LYS A 33 16.10 5.49 -5.50
C LYS A 33 16.56 6.75 -6.23
N ASP A 34 17.54 6.62 -7.12
CA ASP A 34 18.16 7.72 -7.86
C ASP A 34 17.71 7.80 -9.33
N LEU A 35 16.83 6.90 -9.79
CA LEU A 35 16.30 6.94 -11.15
C LEU A 35 15.29 8.08 -11.28
N SER A 36 15.72 9.19 -11.86
CA SER A 36 14.88 10.37 -12.10
C SER A 36 13.69 10.03 -13.02
N MET A 37 12.51 10.44 -12.61
CA MET A 37 11.25 10.07 -13.26
C MET A 37 10.32 11.27 -13.40
N LEU A 38 9.65 11.38 -14.54
CA LEU A 38 8.58 12.33 -14.76
C LEU A 38 7.36 11.93 -13.91
N ALA A 39 7.01 12.75 -12.92
CA ALA A 39 5.73 12.57 -12.23
C ALA A 39 4.57 13.08 -13.09
N ARG A 40 3.39 12.50 -12.86
CA ARG A 40 2.16 12.94 -13.52
C ARG A 40 1.11 13.28 -12.48
N THR A 41 0.46 14.43 -12.65
CA THR A 41 -0.77 14.79 -11.93
C THR A 41 -1.87 15.04 -12.96
N HIS A 42 -3.07 14.53 -12.72
CA HIS A 42 -4.15 14.58 -13.71
C HIS A 42 -3.75 14.00 -15.09
N GLY A 43 -2.81 13.03 -15.10
CA GLY A 43 -2.24 12.48 -16.32
C GLY A 43 -1.27 13.38 -17.09
N GLN A 44 -1.02 14.62 -16.59
CA GLN A 44 -0.13 15.59 -17.23
C GLN A 44 1.26 15.60 -16.58
N PRO A 45 2.32 15.97 -17.33
CA PRO A 45 3.64 16.18 -16.79
C PRO A 45 3.64 17.14 -15.59
N ALA A 46 4.34 16.74 -14.53
CA ALA A 46 4.47 17.47 -13.28
C ALA A 46 5.92 17.46 -12.79
N THR A 47 6.15 18.08 -11.64
CA THR A 47 7.47 18.15 -11.00
C THR A 47 8.12 16.77 -10.88
N PRO A 48 9.37 16.59 -11.35
CA PRO A 48 10.05 15.30 -11.32
C PRO A 48 10.19 14.69 -9.92
N THR A 49 10.20 13.38 -9.89
CA THR A 49 10.46 12.54 -8.72
C THR A 49 11.55 11.52 -9.03
N THR A 50 11.73 10.48 -8.21
CA THR A 50 12.44 9.26 -8.60
C THR A 50 11.52 8.07 -8.61
N PHE A 51 11.81 7.06 -9.44
CA PHE A 51 11.02 5.83 -9.49
C PHE A 51 11.00 5.13 -8.13
N GLY A 52 12.14 5.13 -7.43
CA GLY A 52 12.21 4.56 -6.09
C GLY A 52 11.31 5.26 -5.08
N LYS A 53 11.24 6.60 -5.10
CA LYS A 53 10.34 7.36 -4.21
C LYS A 53 8.87 7.14 -4.57
N GLU A 54 8.55 6.99 -5.84
CA GLU A 54 7.21 6.64 -6.31
C GLU A 54 6.73 5.31 -5.70
N VAL A 55 7.56 4.26 -5.80
CA VAL A 55 7.27 2.96 -5.19
C VAL A 55 7.22 3.03 -3.66
N LEU A 56 8.10 3.84 -3.04
CA LEU A 56 8.17 3.99 -1.58
C LEU A 56 6.86 4.52 -0.97
N VAL A 57 6.07 5.28 -1.72
CA VAL A 57 4.75 5.75 -1.24
C VAL A 57 3.86 4.57 -0.86
N PHE A 58 3.81 3.53 -1.68
CA PHE A 58 3.03 2.33 -1.39
C PHE A 58 3.61 1.54 -0.22
N VAL A 59 4.93 1.42 -0.15
CA VAL A 59 5.63 0.77 0.98
C VAL A 59 5.29 1.47 2.30
N ASN A 60 5.38 2.79 2.35
CA ASN A 60 5.06 3.54 3.56
C ASN A 60 3.58 3.39 3.97
N ARG A 61 2.65 3.46 3.01
CA ARG A 61 1.23 3.24 3.27
C ARG A 61 0.96 1.84 3.83
N MET A 62 1.61 0.80 3.27
CA MET A 62 1.51 -0.57 3.78
C MET A 62 2.09 -0.71 5.20
N LYS A 63 3.23 -0.04 5.48
CA LYS A 63 3.83 -0.02 6.82
C LYS A 63 2.84 0.49 7.86
N GLU A 64 2.23 1.64 7.61
CA GLU A 64 1.25 2.25 8.51
C GLU A 64 0.06 1.31 8.80
N GLU A 65 -0.49 0.66 7.76
CA GLU A 65 -1.61 -0.26 7.93
C GLU A 65 -1.21 -1.55 8.65
N LEU A 66 -0.02 -2.09 8.39
CA LEU A 66 0.50 -3.26 9.10
C LEU A 66 0.74 -2.97 10.59
N MET A 67 1.24 -1.78 10.93
CA MET A 67 1.37 -1.35 12.32
C MET A 67 0.00 -1.26 13.01
N GLN A 68 -1.01 -0.69 12.35
CA GLN A 68 -2.37 -0.62 12.89
C GLN A 68 -2.97 -2.01 13.07
N LEU A 69 -2.81 -2.89 12.09
CA LEU A 69 -3.28 -4.28 12.14
C LEU A 69 -2.67 -5.03 13.33
N GLY A 70 -1.36 -4.91 13.54
CA GLY A 70 -0.64 -5.57 14.64
C GLY A 70 -1.04 -5.11 16.05
N ASN A 71 -1.72 -3.98 16.18
CA ASN A 71 -2.23 -3.47 17.45
C ASN A 71 -3.64 -3.99 17.80
N ILE A 72 -4.28 -4.76 16.93
CA ILE A 72 -5.62 -5.28 17.17
C ILE A 72 -5.56 -6.52 18.06
N GLU A 73 -6.35 -6.53 19.13
CA GLU A 73 -6.63 -7.71 19.91
C GLU A 73 -8.02 -8.26 19.54
N ILE A 74 -8.09 -9.55 19.19
CA ILE A 74 -9.34 -10.23 18.92
C ILE A 74 -9.99 -10.66 20.23
N LEU A 75 -11.21 -10.22 20.47
CA LEU A 75 -11.97 -10.53 21.66
C LEU A 75 -12.59 -11.93 21.56
N LEU A 76 -12.47 -12.69 22.62
CA LEU A 76 -13.04 -14.04 22.75
C LEU A 76 -14.00 -14.11 23.93
N LYS A 77 -14.99 -14.97 23.84
CA LYS A 77 -16.01 -15.20 24.84
C LYS A 77 -15.86 -16.57 25.50
N LEU A 78 -15.97 -16.59 26.82
CA LEU A 78 -16.09 -17.80 27.62
C LEU A 78 -16.89 -17.50 28.92
N ASN A 79 -18.19 -17.20 28.81
CA ASN A 79 -19.01 -16.74 29.94
C ASN A 79 -20.46 -17.23 29.90
N GLY A 80 -20.71 -18.36 29.22
CA GLY A 80 -22.00 -19.02 29.19
C GLY A 80 -23.04 -18.45 28.22
N ALA A 81 -24.25 -18.91 28.29
CA ALA A 81 -25.28 -18.72 27.26
C ALA A 81 -25.66 -17.26 27.02
N THR A 82 -25.67 -16.41 28.04
CA THR A 82 -26.00 -14.97 27.94
C THR A 82 -24.92 -14.06 28.51
N GLY A 83 -23.70 -14.59 28.65
CA GLY A 83 -22.55 -13.81 29.15
C GLY A 83 -22.46 -13.65 30.66
N GLY A 84 -23.28 -14.35 31.42
CA GLY A 84 -23.38 -14.19 32.87
C GLY A 84 -22.83 -15.35 33.68
N PHE A 85 -22.17 -16.34 33.09
CA PHE A 85 -21.70 -17.56 33.74
C PHE A 85 -22.77 -18.35 34.50
N ASN A 86 -24.05 -18.22 34.17
CA ASN A 86 -25.19 -18.70 34.93
C ASN A 86 -25.05 -20.17 35.34
N ALA A 87 -24.88 -21.09 34.41
CA ALA A 87 -24.71 -22.51 34.71
C ALA A 87 -23.41 -22.82 35.47
N HIS A 88 -22.33 -22.12 35.12
CA HIS A 88 -21.01 -22.28 35.74
C HIS A 88 -21.07 -21.91 37.24
N ASN A 89 -21.57 -20.72 37.53
CA ASN A 89 -21.68 -20.24 38.92
C ASN A 89 -22.73 -20.98 39.72
N PHE A 90 -23.78 -21.49 39.08
CA PHE A 90 -24.78 -22.31 39.76
C PHE A 90 -24.21 -23.64 40.25
N VAL A 91 -23.33 -24.28 39.44
CA VAL A 91 -22.72 -25.58 39.79
C VAL A 91 -21.52 -25.42 40.72
N PHE A 92 -20.68 -24.41 40.49
CA PHE A 92 -19.46 -24.14 41.28
C PHE A 92 -19.41 -22.66 41.67
N PRO A 93 -20.20 -22.25 42.71
CA PRO A 93 -20.35 -20.85 43.09
C PRO A 93 -19.11 -20.22 43.69
N GLU A 94 -18.22 -21.02 44.29
CA GLU A 94 -16.96 -20.56 44.91
C GLU A 94 -15.78 -20.47 43.90
N PHE A 95 -15.98 -20.88 42.65
CA PHE A 95 -14.91 -20.87 41.66
C PHE A 95 -14.86 -19.53 40.94
N ASP A 96 -13.65 -18.95 40.80
CA ASP A 96 -13.43 -17.69 40.09
C ASP A 96 -13.44 -17.90 38.57
N TRP A 97 -14.62 -17.97 38.00
CA TRP A 97 -14.85 -18.18 36.56
C TRP A 97 -14.30 -17.04 35.70
N ILE A 98 -14.30 -15.80 36.20
CA ILE A 98 -13.82 -14.63 35.47
C ILE A 98 -12.29 -14.73 35.31
N ASN A 99 -11.57 -14.94 36.42
CA ASN A 99 -10.11 -15.09 36.37
C ASN A 99 -9.68 -16.31 35.56
N PHE A 100 -10.36 -17.44 35.73
CA PHE A 100 -10.13 -18.63 34.91
C PHE A 100 -10.24 -18.34 33.41
N SER A 101 -11.31 -17.64 33.00
CA SER A 101 -11.52 -17.30 31.60
C SER A 101 -10.45 -16.37 31.04
N HIS A 102 -9.97 -15.42 31.84
CA HIS A 102 -8.83 -14.57 31.52
C HIS A 102 -7.55 -15.40 31.31
N GLN A 103 -7.24 -16.28 32.23
CA GLN A 103 -6.03 -17.12 32.17
C GLN A 103 -6.08 -18.07 30.97
N LEU A 104 -7.20 -18.75 30.74
CA LEU A 104 -7.36 -19.70 29.67
C LEU A 104 -7.24 -19.00 28.30
N ILE A 105 -7.91 -17.87 28.09
CA ILE A 105 -7.83 -17.17 26.81
C ILE A 105 -6.44 -16.57 26.59
N ASN A 106 -5.80 -16.05 27.63
CA ASN A 106 -4.43 -15.56 27.52
C ASN A 106 -3.43 -16.67 27.18
N SER A 107 -3.66 -17.91 27.64
CA SER A 107 -2.77 -19.03 27.32
C SER A 107 -2.69 -19.33 25.82
N PHE A 108 -3.73 -19.03 25.04
CA PHE A 108 -3.71 -19.18 23.59
C PHE A 108 -2.71 -18.24 22.89
N ASN A 109 -2.25 -17.19 23.56
CA ASN A 109 -1.22 -16.30 23.01
C ASN A 109 0.20 -16.87 23.14
N ALA A 110 0.42 -17.89 23.98
CA ALA A 110 1.74 -18.52 24.18
C ALA A 110 2.22 -19.30 22.94
N GLU A 111 1.29 -19.72 22.07
CA GLU A 111 1.59 -20.50 20.86
C GLU A 111 1.84 -19.62 19.63
N ILE A 112 1.79 -18.30 19.78
CA ILE A 112 1.97 -17.37 18.65
C ILE A 112 3.46 -17.29 18.32
N THR A 113 3.82 -17.70 17.10
CA THR A 113 5.16 -17.50 16.57
C THR A 113 5.33 -16.05 16.12
N PRO A 114 6.35 -15.31 16.58
CA PRO A 114 6.65 -13.99 16.06
C PRO A 114 6.90 -14.05 14.55
N LEU A 115 6.32 -13.10 13.81
CA LEU A 115 6.62 -12.93 12.41
C LEU A 115 7.93 -12.13 12.32
N ASP A 116 9.01 -12.83 12.05
CA ASP A 116 10.34 -12.27 11.94
C ASP A 116 10.86 -12.47 10.52
N ASN A 117 11.05 -11.39 9.79
CA ASN A 117 11.75 -11.42 8.52
C ASN A 117 12.77 -10.27 8.43
N GLU A 118 13.58 -10.26 7.38
CA GLU A 118 14.69 -9.32 7.16
C GLU A 118 14.30 -7.84 7.36
N TYR A 119 13.03 -7.49 7.12
CA TYR A 119 12.55 -6.10 7.14
C TYR A 119 11.62 -5.79 8.32
N MET A 120 11.11 -6.81 9.02
CA MET A 120 9.94 -6.62 9.87
C MET A 120 9.88 -7.53 11.06
N HIS A 121 9.79 -6.90 12.24
CA HIS A 121 9.30 -7.53 13.45
C HIS A 121 7.84 -7.09 13.63
N THR A 122 6.88 -7.80 13.01
CA THR A 122 5.47 -7.47 13.23
C THR A 122 4.97 -8.08 14.52
N LYS A 123 4.19 -7.30 15.24
CA LYS A 123 3.41 -7.84 16.34
C LYS A 123 2.33 -8.75 15.74
N PRO A 124 2.28 -10.03 16.13
CA PRO A 124 1.18 -10.90 15.74
C PRO A 124 -0.11 -10.46 16.44
N LEU A 125 -1.24 -10.70 15.79
CA LEU A 125 -2.55 -10.52 16.43
C LEU A 125 -2.63 -11.42 17.68
N LYS A 126 -3.16 -10.85 18.77
CA LYS A 126 -3.41 -11.55 20.02
C LYS A 126 -4.90 -11.72 20.27
N VAL A 127 -5.24 -12.58 21.19
CA VAL A 127 -6.60 -12.74 21.69
C VAL A 127 -6.70 -12.27 23.13
N ARG A 128 -7.88 -11.78 23.51
CA ARG A 128 -8.19 -11.33 24.86
C ARG A 128 -9.61 -11.75 25.24
N PHE A 129 -9.81 -12.10 26.51
CA PHE A 129 -11.15 -12.38 27.04
C PHE A 129 -12.01 -11.11 27.07
N ASN A 130 -13.26 -11.22 26.56
CA ASN A 130 -14.28 -10.21 26.74
C ASN A 130 -15.27 -10.68 27.81
N PRO A 131 -15.27 -10.11 29.03
CA PRO A 131 -16.20 -10.48 30.09
C PRO A 131 -17.63 -9.97 29.86
N ILE A 132 -17.81 -8.99 28.97
CA ILE A 132 -19.10 -8.32 28.73
C ILE A 132 -19.60 -8.68 27.33
N THR A 133 -20.44 -9.70 27.26
CA THR A 133 -21.02 -10.20 26.00
C THR A 133 -22.49 -10.56 26.17
N ALA A 134 -23.18 -10.70 25.05
CA ALA A 134 -24.46 -11.40 24.97
C ALA A 134 -24.25 -12.92 24.81
N GLN A 135 -25.11 -13.61 24.08
CA GLN A 135 -24.88 -15.02 23.73
C GLN A 135 -23.64 -15.18 22.85
N ILE A 136 -23.32 -14.17 22.02
CA ILE A 136 -22.13 -14.12 21.19
C ILE A 136 -21.19 -13.02 21.67
N GLU A 137 -19.93 -13.13 21.30
CA GLU A 137 -19.02 -11.99 21.24
C GLU A 137 -19.46 -11.12 20.05
N PRO A 138 -19.61 -9.77 20.21
CA PRO A 138 -20.21 -8.90 19.17
C PRO A 138 -19.44 -8.76 17.86
N HIS A 139 -18.32 -9.42 17.71
CA HIS A 139 -17.50 -9.48 16.51
C HIS A 139 -16.68 -8.20 16.16
N ASP A 140 -16.94 -7.07 16.79
CA ASP A 140 -16.31 -5.78 16.48
C ASP A 140 -14.79 -5.87 16.37
N SER A 141 -14.16 -6.72 17.18
CA SER A 141 -12.70 -6.83 17.21
C SER A 141 -12.11 -7.42 15.93
N TYR A 142 -12.67 -8.49 15.40
CA TYR A 142 -12.17 -9.05 14.16
C TYR A 142 -12.69 -8.33 12.90
N LEU A 143 -13.76 -7.55 13.03
CA LEU A 143 -14.17 -6.65 11.94
C LEU A 143 -13.14 -5.54 11.69
N ARG A 144 -12.45 -5.08 12.75
CA ARG A 144 -11.28 -4.18 12.59
C ARG A 144 -10.16 -4.83 11.78
N VAL A 145 -9.94 -6.15 11.97
CA VAL A 145 -8.98 -6.91 11.16
C VAL A 145 -9.39 -6.90 9.68
N PHE A 146 -10.68 -7.13 9.39
CA PHE A 146 -11.20 -7.08 8.01
C PHE A 146 -11.02 -5.70 7.37
N ASP A 147 -11.27 -4.63 8.12
CA ASP A 147 -11.02 -3.26 7.64
C ASP A 147 -9.53 -3.02 7.38
N GLY A 148 -8.65 -3.50 8.24
CA GLY A 148 -7.19 -3.40 8.03
C GLY A 148 -6.73 -4.11 6.76
N ILE A 149 -7.19 -5.33 6.53
CA ILE A 149 -6.88 -6.10 5.31
C ILE A 149 -7.45 -5.41 4.07
N LYS A 150 -8.70 -4.95 4.12
CA LYS A 150 -9.32 -4.17 3.04
C LYS A 150 -8.51 -2.93 2.66
N ARG A 151 -7.97 -2.20 3.65
CA ARG A 151 -7.13 -1.02 3.41
C ARG A 151 -5.80 -1.39 2.73
N ILE A 152 -5.17 -2.49 3.14
CA ILE A 152 -3.97 -3.01 2.48
C ILE A 152 -4.30 -3.43 1.04
N ASN A 153 -5.40 -4.14 0.81
CA ASN A 153 -5.85 -4.51 -0.53
C ASN A 153 -6.07 -3.28 -1.43
N ASN A 154 -6.62 -2.17 -0.89
CA ASN A 154 -6.77 -0.92 -1.64
C ASN A 154 -5.43 -0.32 -2.05
N ILE A 155 -4.42 -0.35 -1.16
CA ILE A 155 -3.07 0.14 -1.48
C ILE A 155 -2.45 -0.69 -2.60
N LEU A 156 -2.62 -2.01 -2.56
CA LEU A 156 -2.09 -2.92 -3.56
C LEU A 156 -2.86 -2.85 -4.90
N THR A 157 -4.15 -2.54 -4.85
CA THR A 157 -4.95 -2.23 -6.06
C THR A 157 -4.42 -0.97 -6.75
N ASP A 158 -4.21 0.09 -5.99
CA ASP A 158 -3.65 1.36 -6.46
C ASP A 158 -2.25 1.14 -7.10
N PHE A 159 -1.38 0.40 -6.43
CA PHE A 159 -0.09 -0.01 -6.99
C PHE A 159 -0.22 -0.83 -8.29
N ALA A 160 -1.16 -1.76 -8.36
CA ALA A 160 -1.38 -2.59 -9.55
C ALA A 160 -1.85 -1.75 -10.74
N MET A 161 -2.74 -0.77 -10.51
CA MET A 161 -3.24 0.16 -11.54
C MET A 161 -2.13 1.07 -12.07
N ASP A 162 -1.29 1.64 -11.19
CA ASP A 162 -0.16 2.46 -11.61
C ASP A 162 0.89 1.63 -12.37
N THR A 163 1.18 0.43 -11.90
CA THR A 163 2.11 -0.49 -12.59
C THR A 163 1.59 -0.86 -13.98
N TRP A 164 0.29 -1.15 -14.10
CA TRP A 164 -0.36 -1.38 -15.39
C TRP A 164 -0.16 -0.18 -16.33
N ARG A 165 -0.31 1.04 -15.81
CA ARG A 165 -0.09 2.27 -16.57
C ARG A 165 1.37 2.40 -17.00
N TYR A 166 2.32 2.16 -16.13
CA TYR A 166 3.76 2.23 -16.48
C TYR A 166 4.17 1.16 -17.49
N ILE A 167 3.52 -0.02 -17.48
CA ILE A 167 3.69 -1.03 -18.53
C ILE A 167 3.14 -0.50 -19.87
N SER A 168 1.98 0.13 -19.88
CA SER A 168 1.38 0.74 -21.08
C SER A 168 2.25 1.85 -21.67
N ASP A 169 2.90 2.65 -20.83
CA ASP A 169 3.83 3.71 -21.26
C ASP A 169 5.23 3.17 -21.63
N GLY A 170 5.50 1.88 -21.45
CA GLY A 170 6.80 1.25 -21.71
C GLY A 170 7.89 1.57 -20.69
N TRP A 171 7.52 2.16 -19.56
CA TRP A 171 8.44 2.46 -18.45
C TRP A 171 8.77 1.21 -17.62
N ILE A 172 7.88 0.24 -17.66
CA ILE A 172 8.08 -1.11 -17.11
C ILE A 172 7.92 -2.10 -18.26
N LYS A 173 8.89 -2.99 -18.41
CA LYS A 173 8.84 -4.14 -19.31
C LYS A 173 8.37 -5.38 -18.55
N GLN A 174 7.71 -6.28 -19.24
CA GLN A 174 7.40 -7.61 -18.72
C GLN A 174 8.22 -8.66 -19.44
N ARG A 175 8.87 -9.52 -18.68
CA ARG A 175 9.58 -10.69 -19.25
C ARG A 175 8.56 -11.75 -19.66
N ALA A 176 8.67 -12.24 -20.89
CA ALA A 176 7.90 -13.38 -21.34
C ALA A 176 8.35 -14.64 -20.59
N VAL A 177 7.40 -15.39 -20.04
CA VAL A 177 7.65 -16.68 -19.40
C VAL A 177 7.27 -17.79 -20.37
N ALA A 178 8.18 -18.75 -20.57
CA ALA A 178 7.93 -19.87 -21.44
C ALA A 178 6.68 -20.67 -20.97
N GLY A 179 5.75 -20.90 -21.90
CA GLY A 179 4.48 -21.61 -21.61
C GLY A 179 3.32 -20.69 -21.22
N GLU A 180 3.52 -19.38 -21.03
CA GLU A 180 2.41 -18.45 -20.89
C GLU A 180 1.93 -17.98 -22.27
N ILE A 181 0.63 -18.12 -22.50
CA ILE A 181 -0.02 -17.67 -23.73
C ILE A 181 -0.27 -16.17 -23.58
N GLY A 182 0.49 -15.32 -24.28
CA GLY A 182 0.31 -13.87 -24.27
C GLY A 182 -1.04 -13.49 -24.89
N SER A 183 -1.10 -13.46 -26.21
CA SER A 183 -2.33 -13.26 -26.98
C SER A 183 -2.45 -14.39 -28.00
N SER A 184 -3.67 -14.91 -28.17
CA SER A 184 -3.95 -15.93 -29.21
C SER A 184 -3.72 -15.39 -30.64
N ALA A 185 -3.78 -14.07 -30.82
CA ALA A 185 -3.65 -13.40 -32.12
C ALA A 185 -2.27 -12.74 -32.34
N MET A 186 -1.56 -12.34 -31.27
CA MET A 186 -0.31 -11.59 -31.34
C MET A 186 0.71 -12.16 -30.33
N PRO A 187 1.58 -13.09 -30.75
CA PRO A 187 2.51 -13.78 -29.85
C PRO A 187 3.50 -12.87 -29.08
N HIS A 188 3.81 -11.69 -29.65
CA HIS A 188 4.70 -10.70 -29.05
C HIS A 188 4.05 -9.83 -27.98
N LYS A 189 2.71 -9.91 -27.82
CA LYS A 189 1.93 -9.09 -26.89
C LYS A 189 1.91 -9.74 -25.51
N VAL A 190 2.70 -9.24 -24.58
CA VAL A 190 2.70 -9.67 -23.18
C VAL A 190 1.75 -8.78 -22.38
N ASN A 191 0.58 -9.30 -22.03
CA ASN A 191 -0.43 -8.54 -21.29
C ASN A 191 -0.09 -8.52 -19.77
N PRO A 192 -0.39 -7.43 -19.05
CA PRO A 192 -0.18 -7.31 -17.61
C PRO A 192 -1.26 -8.02 -16.77
N ILE A 193 -1.64 -9.25 -17.17
CA ILE A 193 -2.78 -10.00 -16.61
C ILE A 193 -2.65 -10.29 -15.13
N ASP A 194 -1.42 -10.39 -14.60
CA ASP A 194 -1.20 -10.65 -13.20
C ASP A 194 -1.63 -9.45 -12.34
N PHE A 195 -1.41 -8.23 -12.81
CA PHE A 195 -1.87 -6.99 -12.13
C PHE A 195 -3.38 -6.80 -12.26
N GLU A 196 -3.97 -7.09 -13.43
CA GLU A 196 -5.43 -7.05 -13.64
C GLU A 196 -6.15 -8.09 -12.77
N ASN A 197 -5.61 -9.31 -12.68
CA ASN A 197 -6.16 -10.35 -11.83
C ASN A 197 -6.05 -10.01 -10.33
N ALA A 198 -4.96 -9.37 -9.92
CA ALA A 198 -4.80 -8.88 -8.56
C ALA A 198 -5.86 -7.81 -8.22
N GLU A 199 -6.04 -6.80 -9.09
CA GLU A 199 -7.05 -5.75 -8.96
C GLU A 199 -8.45 -6.33 -8.81
N GLY A 200 -8.86 -7.25 -9.71
CA GLY A 200 -10.18 -7.89 -9.68
C GLY A 200 -10.42 -8.68 -8.39
N ASN A 201 -9.44 -9.46 -7.94
CA ASN A 201 -9.56 -10.25 -6.71
C ASN A 201 -9.60 -9.39 -5.45
N PHE A 202 -8.79 -8.33 -5.37
CA PHE A 202 -8.86 -7.37 -4.26
C PHE A 202 -10.22 -6.68 -4.21
N GLY A 203 -10.78 -6.32 -5.37
CA GLY A 203 -12.13 -5.75 -5.45
C GLY A 203 -13.21 -6.70 -4.88
N MET A 204 -13.16 -7.98 -5.25
CA MET A 204 -14.08 -9.00 -4.73
C MET A 204 -13.91 -9.21 -3.22
N ALA A 205 -12.66 -9.34 -2.75
CA ALA A 205 -12.37 -9.48 -1.31
C ALA A 205 -12.93 -8.29 -0.52
N ASN A 206 -12.67 -7.08 -0.99
CA ASN A 206 -13.06 -5.84 -0.32
C ASN A 206 -14.58 -5.67 -0.25
N ALA A 207 -15.31 -6.02 -1.31
CA ALA A 207 -16.78 -6.00 -1.30
C ALA A 207 -17.35 -6.94 -0.22
N MET A 208 -16.75 -8.12 -0.06
CA MET A 208 -17.16 -9.08 0.97
C MET A 208 -16.79 -8.60 2.38
N PHE A 209 -15.56 -8.13 2.60
CA PHE A 209 -15.14 -7.59 3.90
C PHE A 209 -16.00 -6.38 4.30
N GLU A 210 -16.32 -5.48 3.39
CA GLU A 210 -17.20 -4.35 3.66
C GLU A 210 -18.61 -4.79 4.09
N PHE A 211 -19.17 -5.79 3.43
CA PHE A 211 -20.43 -6.35 3.83
C PHE A 211 -20.35 -6.98 5.23
N PHE A 212 -19.30 -7.74 5.54
CA PHE A 212 -19.11 -8.36 6.86
C PHE A 212 -19.00 -7.32 7.97
N VAL A 213 -18.22 -6.26 7.74
CA VAL A 213 -18.05 -5.17 8.71
C VAL A 213 -19.39 -4.50 9.04
N ARG A 214 -20.24 -4.29 8.04
CA ARG A 214 -21.58 -3.70 8.26
C ARG A 214 -22.56 -4.65 8.92
N LYS A 215 -22.44 -5.96 8.67
CA LYS A 215 -23.49 -6.92 9.05
C LYS A 215 -23.21 -7.64 10.36
N LEU A 216 -21.97 -8.07 10.60
CA LEU A 216 -21.69 -9.02 11.69
C LEU A 216 -21.77 -8.40 13.10
N CYS A 217 -21.60 -7.08 13.21
CA CYS A 217 -21.77 -6.36 14.48
C CYS A 217 -23.25 -6.14 14.89
N ILE A 218 -24.20 -6.51 14.03
CA ILE A 218 -25.62 -6.29 14.26
C ILE A 218 -26.34 -7.63 14.48
N SER A 219 -26.86 -7.81 15.69
CA SER A 219 -27.69 -8.96 16.07
C SER A 219 -28.88 -8.50 16.91
N ARG A 220 -29.99 -9.26 16.89
CA ARG A 220 -31.18 -8.94 17.69
C ARG A 220 -31.05 -9.50 19.09
N LEU A 221 -31.31 -8.67 20.11
CA LEU A 221 -31.31 -9.04 21.52
C LEU A 221 -29.99 -9.77 21.91
N GLN A 222 -30.09 -10.97 22.52
CA GLN A 222 -28.93 -11.77 22.88
C GLN A 222 -28.26 -12.42 21.68
N ARG A 223 -29.03 -12.79 20.65
CA ARG A 223 -28.59 -13.34 19.37
C ARG A 223 -29.76 -13.58 18.42
N ASP A 224 -29.52 -13.44 17.11
CA ASP A 224 -30.26 -14.09 16.04
C ASP A 224 -29.32 -14.94 15.15
N LEU A 225 -29.86 -15.64 14.13
CA LEU A 225 -29.05 -16.52 13.27
C LEU A 225 -28.57 -15.88 11.96
N THR A 226 -28.77 -14.58 11.79
CA THR A 226 -28.39 -13.90 10.52
C THR A 226 -26.87 -13.78 10.36
N ASP A 227 -26.12 -13.82 11.46
CA ASP A 227 -24.66 -13.89 11.48
C ASP A 227 -24.14 -15.19 10.87
N SER A 228 -24.72 -16.32 11.22
CA SER A 228 -24.26 -17.66 10.86
C SER A 228 -24.15 -17.88 9.34
N THR A 229 -25.09 -17.34 8.56
CA THR A 229 -25.03 -17.42 7.09
C THR A 229 -23.87 -16.60 6.53
N VAL A 230 -23.61 -15.44 7.11
CA VAL A 230 -22.54 -14.51 6.67
C VAL A 230 -21.16 -15.04 7.05
N GLU A 231 -21.00 -15.50 8.28
CA GLU A 231 -19.73 -16.03 8.81
C GLU A 231 -19.17 -17.20 7.98
N ARG A 232 -20.04 -18.04 7.40
CA ARG A 232 -19.64 -19.16 6.53
C ARG A 232 -18.91 -18.71 5.27
N ASN A 233 -19.04 -17.45 4.87
CA ASN A 233 -18.43 -16.90 3.67
C ASN A 233 -17.16 -16.09 3.96
N MET A 234 -16.73 -15.93 5.22
CA MET A 234 -15.52 -15.16 5.55
C MET A 234 -14.27 -15.70 4.84
N GLY A 235 -14.15 -17.04 4.75
CA GLY A 235 -13.05 -17.68 4.04
C GLY A 235 -12.94 -17.29 2.55
N CYS A 236 -14.06 -16.98 1.89
CA CYS A 236 -14.04 -16.55 0.49
C CYS A 236 -13.36 -15.19 0.31
N ALA A 237 -13.59 -14.25 1.23
CA ALA A 237 -12.93 -12.93 1.20
C ALA A 237 -11.41 -13.06 1.38
N PHE A 238 -10.98 -13.88 2.34
CA PHE A 238 -9.56 -14.19 2.51
C PHE A 238 -8.98 -14.89 1.28
N ALA A 239 -9.69 -15.85 0.69
CA ALA A 239 -9.23 -16.56 -0.50
C ALA A 239 -9.04 -15.61 -1.70
N HIS A 240 -9.95 -14.69 -1.95
CA HIS A 240 -9.78 -13.66 -2.98
C HIS A 240 -8.57 -12.76 -2.68
N SER A 241 -8.35 -12.33 -1.43
CA SER A 241 -7.16 -11.57 -1.06
C SER A 241 -5.88 -12.36 -1.36
N MET A 242 -5.84 -13.65 -0.99
CA MET A 242 -4.69 -14.53 -1.23
C MET A 242 -4.40 -14.74 -2.72
N ILE A 243 -5.43 -14.90 -3.55
CA ILE A 243 -5.27 -14.97 -5.02
C ILE A 243 -4.71 -13.66 -5.56
N GLY A 244 -5.21 -12.52 -5.06
CA GLY A 244 -4.70 -11.20 -5.41
C GLY A 244 -3.21 -11.03 -5.05
N TYR A 245 -2.81 -11.42 -3.84
CA TYR A 245 -1.41 -11.38 -3.41
C TYR A 245 -0.51 -12.27 -4.26
N ALA A 246 -0.93 -13.50 -4.53
CA ALA A 246 -0.18 -14.44 -5.37
C ALA A 246 -0.01 -13.90 -6.81
N SER A 247 -1.08 -13.35 -7.39
CA SER A 247 -1.03 -12.73 -8.72
C SER A 247 -0.10 -11.53 -8.75
N LEU A 248 -0.19 -10.63 -7.76
CA LEU A 248 0.68 -9.47 -7.67
C LEU A 248 2.15 -9.88 -7.53
N GLN A 249 2.46 -10.86 -6.69
CA GLN A 249 3.81 -11.40 -6.53
C GLN A 249 4.35 -12.01 -7.82
N LYS A 250 3.49 -12.72 -8.57
CA LYS A 250 3.84 -13.27 -9.88
C LYS A 250 4.15 -12.16 -10.88
N GLY A 251 3.32 -11.11 -10.93
CA GLY A 251 3.55 -9.93 -11.75
C GLY A 251 4.87 -9.24 -11.40
N LEU A 252 5.12 -8.98 -10.12
CA LEU A 252 6.37 -8.39 -9.63
C LEU A 252 7.61 -9.21 -10.02
N GLY A 253 7.49 -10.54 -10.06
CA GLY A 253 8.57 -11.42 -10.51
C GLY A 253 8.92 -11.31 -11.99
N LYS A 254 8.07 -10.68 -12.81
CA LYS A 254 8.22 -10.57 -14.27
C LYS A 254 8.59 -9.17 -14.75
N ILE A 255 8.44 -8.15 -13.92
CA ILE A 255 8.71 -6.76 -14.33
C ILE A 255 10.20 -6.46 -14.35
N GLU A 256 10.56 -5.53 -15.22
CA GLU A 256 11.87 -4.92 -15.34
C GLU A 256 11.69 -3.43 -15.59
N VAL A 257 12.33 -2.60 -14.78
CA VAL A 257 12.26 -1.14 -14.92
C VAL A 257 13.05 -0.71 -16.16
N ASN A 258 12.40 0.01 -17.07
CA ASN A 258 13.01 0.52 -18.30
C ASN A 258 13.58 1.93 -18.07
N ALA A 259 14.77 1.97 -17.46
CA ALA A 259 15.42 3.23 -17.09
C ALA A 259 15.58 4.18 -18.29
N ASP A 260 15.91 3.66 -19.48
CA ASP A 260 16.09 4.46 -20.69
C ASP A 260 14.80 5.20 -21.08
N LYS A 261 13.66 4.49 -21.06
CA LYS A 261 12.36 5.09 -21.38
C LYS A 261 11.87 6.09 -20.35
N ILE A 262 12.13 5.82 -19.09
CA ILE A 262 11.82 6.75 -17.99
C ILE A 262 12.65 8.04 -18.15
N THR A 263 13.95 7.90 -18.41
CA THR A 263 14.87 9.02 -18.64
C THR A 263 14.47 9.81 -19.88
N GLU A 264 14.22 9.15 -21.03
CA GLU A 264 13.77 9.79 -22.26
C GLU A 264 12.50 10.61 -22.05
N ALA A 265 11.51 10.06 -21.34
CA ALA A 265 10.26 10.75 -21.06
C ALA A 265 10.48 12.05 -20.25
N LEU A 266 11.41 12.05 -19.32
CA LEU A 266 11.74 13.21 -18.52
C LEU A 266 12.58 14.24 -19.30
N GLU A 267 13.59 13.80 -20.05
CA GLU A 267 14.43 14.68 -20.87
C GLU A 267 13.67 15.41 -21.98
N THR A 268 12.65 14.77 -22.54
CA THR A 268 11.78 15.35 -23.57
C THR A 268 10.72 16.30 -23.03
N THR A 269 10.71 16.55 -21.71
CA THR A 269 9.71 17.37 -21.01
C THR A 269 10.40 18.50 -20.19
N PRO A 270 11.19 19.40 -20.80
CA PRO A 270 11.94 20.42 -20.09
C PRO A 270 11.07 21.48 -19.41
N GLU A 271 9.78 21.61 -19.77
CA GLU A 271 8.81 22.51 -19.16
C GLU A 271 8.62 22.27 -17.66
N VAL A 272 8.98 21.10 -17.12
CA VAL A 272 8.95 20.80 -15.67
C VAL A 272 9.90 21.70 -14.88
N LEU A 273 10.90 22.31 -15.54
CA LEU A 273 11.82 23.28 -14.92
C LEU A 273 11.18 24.64 -14.64
N ALA A 274 10.02 24.93 -15.23
CA ALA A 274 9.37 26.23 -15.06
C ALA A 274 9.14 26.60 -13.58
N GLU A 275 8.81 25.61 -12.75
CA GLU A 275 8.64 25.80 -11.29
C GLU A 275 9.98 26.18 -10.61
N ALA A 276 11.06 25.49 -10.93
CA ALA A 276 12.39 25.77 -10.38
C ALA A 276 12.86 27.19 -10.73
N TYR A 277 12.74 27.53 -12.01
CA TYR A 277 13.08 28.86 -12.52
C TYR A 277 12.23 29.93 -11.83
N GLN A 278 10.91 29.77 -11.80
CA GLN A 278 9.99 30.74 -11.19
C GLN A 278 10.33 31.02 -9.74
N ASN A 279 10.61 29.99 -8.94
CA ASN A 279 10.90 30.16 -7.52
C ASN A 279 12.28 30.80 -7.29
N LEU A 280 13.29 30.43 -8.07
CA LEU A 280 14.62 31.07 -7.97
C LEU A 280 14.58 32.55 -8.40
N LEU A 281 13.82 32.87 -9.45
CA LEU A 281 13.63 34.25 -9.92
C LEU A 281 12.86 35.11 -8.89
N ARG A 282 11.84 34.55 -8.22
CA ARG A 282 11.14 35.23 -7.12
C ARG A 282 12.08 35.54 -5.96
N MET A 283 12.89 34.58 -5.55
CA MET A 283 13.87 34.77 -4.49
C MET A 283 14.91 35.86 -4.86
N SER A 284 15.23 36.02 -6.15
CA SER A 284 16.15 37.01 -6.67
C SER A 284 15.50 38.36 -6.99
N ASN A 285 14.26 38.58 -6.56
CA ASN A 285 13.47 39.85 -6.75
C ASN A 285 13.31 40.22 -8.25
N VAL A 286 13.28 39.28 -9.15
CA VAL A 286 13.02 39.51 -10.57
C VAL A 286 11.54 39.89 -10.75
N ASP A 287 11.28 40.97 -11.49
CA ASP A 287 9.91 41.42 -11.74
C ASP A 287 9.19 40.41 -12.68
N LYS A 288 7.94 40.09 -12.32
CA LYS A 288 6.99 39.26 -13.08
C LYS A 288 7.59 37.93 -13.58
N PRO A 289 8.16 37.09 -12.70
CA PRO A 289 8.84 35.86 -13.13
C PRO A 289 7.90 34.86 -13.83
N TYR A 290 6.63 34.83 -13.44
CA TYR A 290 5.62 33.95 -14.06
C TYR A 290 5.33 34.36 -15.52
N GLU A 291 5.15 35.64 -15.78
CA GLU A 291 4.88 36.18 -17.11
C GLU A 291 6.05 35.90 -18.06
N ARG A 292 7.27 36.08 -17.61
CA ARG A 292 8.48 35.77 -18.39
C ARG A 292 8.59 34.28 -18.77
N LEU A 293 8.28 33.38 -17.85
CA LEU A 293 8.24 31.94 -18.14
C LEU A 293 7.07 31.58 -19.05
N LYS A 294 5.91 32.20 -18.86
CA LYS A 294 4.72 31.96 -19.70
C LYS A 294 4.98 32.33 -21.16
N GLU A 295 5.75 33.38 -21.43
CA GLU A 295 6.11 33.77 -22.80
C GLU A 295 6.91 32.69 -23.54
N ILE A 296 7.79 31.98 -22.85
CA ILE A 296 8.59 30.91 -23.45
C ILE A 296 7.89 29.55 -23.47
N THR A 297 6.93 29.31 -22.55
CA THR A 297 6.29 27.99 -22.41
C THR A 297 4.93 27.87 -23.08
N ARG A 298 4.23 28.97 -23.36
CA ARG A 298 2.85 28.92 -23.86
C ARG A 298 2.79 28.66 -25.33
N GLY A 299 2.16 27.54 -25.72
CA GLY A 299 1.81 27.24 -27.10
C GLY A 299 2.98 26.80 -28.00
N LYS A 300 4.14 26.51 -27.42
CA LYS A 300 5.33 26.01 -28.12
C LYS A 300 5.83 24.73 -27.46
N LYS A 301 6.48 23.88 -28.24
CA LYS A 301 7.32 22.81 -27.66
C LYS A 301 8.59 23.48 -27.10
N VAL A 302 8.71 23.51 -25.77
CA VAL A 302 9.83 24.13 -25.07
C VAL A 302 11.04 23.22 -25.14
N THR A 303 12.22 23.81 -25.27
CA THR A 303 13.51 23.11 -25.22
C THR A 303 14.33 23.57 -24.01
N ILE A 304 15.35 22.82 -23.65
CA ILE A 304 16.29 23.23 -22.57
C ILE A 304 17.05 24.52 -22.98
N GLU A 305 17.31 24.70 -24.25
CA GLU A 305 17.92 25.90 -24.79
C GLU A 305 17.07 27.15 -24.58
N ASP A 306 15.76 27.07 -24.62
CA ASP A 306 14.86 28.17 -24.30
C ASP A 306 15.03 28.63 -22.85
N PHE A 307 15.14 27.70 -21.91
CA PHE A 307 15.44 27.99 -20.51
C PHE A 307 16.85 28.58 -20.31
N HIS A 308 17.85 28.03 -21.00
CA HIS A 308 19.21 28.55 -20.94
C HIS A 308 19.31 29.98 -21.53
N ASN A 309 18.63 30.23 -22.62
CA ASN A 309 18.61 31.58 -23.23
C ASN A 309 17.90 32.59 -22.32
N LEU A 310 16.78 32.17 -21.66
CA LEU A 310 16.17 33.00 -20.64
C LEU A 310 17.17 33.32 -19.53
N ALA A 311 17.83 32.29 -18.96
CA ALA A 311 18.77 32.48 -17.85
C ALA A 311 19.94 33.43 -18.18
N LYS A 312 20.51 33.30 -19.39
CA LYS A 312 21.60 34.17 -19.85
C LYS A 312 21.21 35.65 -19.96
N ASN A 313 19.95 35.92 -20.33
CA ASN A 313 19.44 37.29 -20.54
C ASN A 313 18.83 37.92 -19.29
N LEU A 314 18.83 37.22 -18.14
CA LEU A 314 18.32 37.75 -16.89
C LEU A 314 19.37 38.68 -16.22
N ASP A 315 18.87 39.76 -15.62
CA ASP A 315 19.68 40.61 -14.73
C ASP A 315 19.60 40.06 -13.31
N VAL A 316 20.46 39.07 -13.03
CA VAL A 316 20.60 38.40 -11.73
C VAL A 316 22.06 38.08 -11.50
N SER A 317 22.43 37.74 -10.25
CA SER A 317 23.82 37.38 -9.90
C SER A 317 24.33 36.20 -10.70
N ASP A 318 25.65 36.12 -10.89
CA ASP A 318 26.32 35.01 -11.59
C ASP A 318 26.03 33.66 -10.91
N GLU A 319 25.90 33.64 -9.57
CA GLU A 319 25.52 32.46 -8.82
C GLU A 319 24.11 31.95 -9.21
N VAL A 320 23.14 32.85 -9.30
CA VAL A 320 21.77 32.52 -9.73
C VAL A 320 21.75 32.04 -11.18
N LYS A 321 22.49 32.72 -12.08
CA LYS A 321 22.64 32.26 -13.48
C LYS A 321 23.23 30.84 -13.56
N ALA A 322 24.29 30.58 -12.82
CA ALA A 322 24.95 29.28 -12.78
C ALA A 322 23.98 28.18 -12.32
N ARG A 323 23.19 28.43 -11.28
CA ARG A 323 22.16 27.49 -10.80
C ARG A 323 21.06 27.22 -11.83
N LEU A 324 20.57 28.26 -12.52
CA LEU A 324 19.57 28.12 -13.57
C LEU A 324 20.11 27.30 -14.77
N LEU A 325 21.35 27.57 -15.20
CA LEU A 325 22.00 26.87 -16.30
C LEU A 325 22.36 25.43 -15.98
N ALA A 326 22.65 25.11 -14.71
CA ALA A 326 22.92 23.75 -14.27
C ALA A 326 21.67 22.89 -14.05
N ALA A 327 20.48 23.51 -13.96
CA ALA A 327 19.23 22.80 -13.74
C ALA A 327 18.81 22.02 -15.00
N THR A 328 18.58 20.73 -14.82
CA THR A 328 18.04 19.85 -15.86
C THR A 328 16.82 19.11 -15.31
N PRO A 329 15.90 18.61 -16.16
CA PRO A 329 14.82 17.77 -15.68
C PRO A 329 15.30 16.59 -14.81
N LEU A 330 16.45 15.99 -15.17
CA LEU A 330 17.02 14.84 -14.44
C LEU A 330 17.57 15.20 -13.06
N THR A 331 18.03 16.44 -12.86
CA THR A 331 18.59 16.89 -11.57
C THR A 331 17.56 17.56 -10.67
N TYR A 332 16.35 17.83 -11.19
CA TYR A 332 15.30 18.53 -10.46
C TYR A 332 14.37 17.56 -9.69
N THR A 333 14.93 16.61 -8.98
CA THR A 333 14.19 15.60 -8.18
C THR A 333 14.15 15.91 -6.69
N GLY A 334 14.69 17.06 -6.29
CA GLY A 334 14.73 17.48 -4.89
C GLY A 334 15.45 16.49 -3.99
N LEU A 335 14.78 16.07 -2.93
CA LEU A 335 15.31 15.13 -1.93
C LEU A 335 14.76 13.70 -2.12
N SER A 336 14.19 13.35 -3.28
CA SER A 336 13.51 12.07 -3.49
C SER A 336 14.39 10.86 -3.17
N GLY A 337 15.62 10.80 -3.66
CA GLY A 337 16.56 9.71 -3.36
C GLY A 337 16.93 9.64 -1.88
N LYS A 338 17.20 10.81 -1.26
CA LYS A 338 17.53 10.89 0.17
C LYS A 338 16.37 10.43 1.07
N ILE A 339 15.13 10.72 0.68
CA ILE A 339 13.93 10.24 1.40
C ILE A 339 13.89 8.71 1.40
N VAL A 340 14.22 8.08 0.26
CA VAL A 340 14.30 6.61 0.19
C VAL A 340 15.41 6.07 1.07
N GLU A 341 16.59 6.69 1.08
CA GLU A 341 17.71 6.28 1.92
C GLU A 341 17.43 6.38 3.42
N GLN A 342 16.66 7.37 3.83
CA GLN A 342 16.35 7.63 5.24
C GLN A 342 15.11 6.88 5.73
N PHE A 343 14.42 6.15 4.85
CA PHE A 343 13.22 5.43 5.22
C PHE A 343 13.54 4.23 6.11
N ASP A 344 12.96 4.21 7.30
CA ASP A 344 13.01 3.04 8.18
C ASP A 344 11.92 2.03 7.76
N ALA A 345 12.36 0.94 7.14
CA ALA A 345 11.46 -0.13 6.68
C ALA A 345 10.99 -1.05 7.80
N LYS A 346 11.48 -0.91 9.03
CA LYS A 346 11.10 -1.75 10.16
C LYS A 346 9.68 -1.39 10.63
N ILE A 347 8.88 -2.42 10.82
CA ILE A 347 7.54 -2.32 11.41
C ILE A 347 7.68 -2.75 12.88
N ASN A 348 7.62 -1.80 13.79
CA ASN A 348 7.78 -2.01 15.24
C ASN A 348 6.42 -2.06 15.95
#